data_88bc60017a9865732fa2699b8f37bd97
#
_entry.id   88bc60017a9865732fa2699b8f37bd97
#
_cell.length_a   1.000
_cell.length_b   1.000
_cell.length_c   1.000
_cell.angle_alpha   90.00
_cell.angle_beta   90.00
_cell.angle_gamma   90.00
#
_symmetry.space_group_name_H-M   'P 1'
#
loop_
_entity.id
_entity.type
_entity.pdbx_description
1 polymer ?
#
loop_
_entity_poly.entity_id
_entity_poly.type
_entity_poly.pdbx_seq_one_letter_code
_entity_poly.pdbx_strand_id
1 'polypeptide(L)'
;MKDMPEGALLHCYISEIRAKNLSRNGDMGADRADSFDAPQLPKEQKHYKLSLDGTTAYIVVEDQELRLPALVEGTSLYDKSEKWRSEIESSLQISTPDPYFNPLGGALAAAADGIWDGKIWLHGAIGWRSQLNGWRAAYIGDFIGWHDRARTHFDSYAASQVTDVPATIPHPTQDTALHLARSVKKWGTPHYSNGYICRTPYRKDQMHHYDMNLCYIDELLLHFNWAGDLDYVRKMWLVLTSHLAWEKLNYDPDNDGLYDAYCCIWASDALYYNSGAVTHSSAYNYRANKLAAMLAEKIGEDATPYEKEADKILKAMNERLWIKDKGHWAEFQDFMGHKRLHESAGLWTIYHAIDSETADPFQAYQATRYVDTSIPHIPVFADGLDRDYGTLSTTNWMPYVWSVNNVAFA
;
A
#
# COMPACT_ATOMS: atom_id res chain seq x y z
N MET A 1 -37.13 6.24 -8.38
CA MET A 1 -37.56 5.64 -7.09
C MET A 1 -38.85 6.28 -6.53
N LYS A 2 -39.37 7.35 -7.11
CA LYS A 2 -40.63 8.01 -6.66
C LYS A 2 -41.92 7.17 -6.79
N ASP A 3 -41.87 6.06 -7.51
CA ASP A 3 -43.06 5.25 -7.82
C ASP A 3 -42.97 3.82 -7.23
N MET A 4 -42.10 3.59 -6.25
CA MET A 4 -42.05 2.30 -5.55
C MET A 4 -43.18 2.22 -4.51
N PRO A 5 -43.90 1.09 -4.42
CA PRO A 5 -44.90 0.88 -3.37
C PRO A 5 -44.23 0.94 -1.99
N GLU A 6 -44.92 1.53 -1.03
CA GLU A 6 -44.49 1.54 0.38
C GLU A 6 -44.29 0.10 0.88
N GLY A 7 -43.08 -0.22 1.36
CA GLY A 7 -42.75 -1.56 1.83
C GLY A 7 -42.07 -2.49 0.80
N ALA A 8 -41.79 -2.04 -0.42
CA ALA A 8 -41.03 -2.83 -1.37
C ALA A 8 -39.56 -2.87 -1.00
N LEU A 9 -39.01 -4.10 -0.93
CA LEU A 9 -37.57 -4.30 -0.73
C LEU A 9 -36.85 -4.25 -2.08
N LEU A 10 -35.97 -3.26 -2.24
CA LEU A 10 -35.10 -3.17 -3.41
C LEU A 10 -33.78 -3.87 -3.09
N HIS A 11 -33.53 -5.02 -3.69
CA HIS A 11 -32.23 -5.66 -3.67
C HIS A 11 -31.44 -5.14 -4.86
N CYS A 12 -30.53 -4.20 -4.58
CA CYS A 12 -29.62 -3.66 -5.59
C CYS A 12 -28.25 -4.32 -5.39
N TYR A 13 -27.90 -5.22 -6.31
CA TYR A 13 -26.56 -5.78 -6.34
C TYR A 13 -25.75 -5.09 -7.43
N ILE A 14 -24.69 -4.41 -7.02
CA ILE A 14 -23.79 -3.70 -7.92
C ILE A 14 -22.53 -4.55 -8.02
N SER A 15 -22.47 -5.47 -8.97
CA SER A 15 -21.31 -6.35 -9.13
C SER A 15 -20.11 -5.64 -9.78
N GLU A 16 -20.31 -4.64 -10.61
CA GLU A 16 -19.25 -3.84 -11.22
C GLU A 16 -19.78 -2.47 -11.69
N ILE A 17 -19.92 -1.51 -10.78
CA ILE A 17 -19.89 -0.12 -11.23
C ILE A 17 -18.42 0.24 -11.42
N ARG A 18 -17.93 0.21 -12.64
CA ARG A 18 -16.64 0.81 -12.94
C ARG A 18 -16.75 2.30 -12.64
N ALA A 19 -16.00 2.74 -11.66
CA ALA A 19 -15.98 4.12 -11.16
C ALA A 19 -15.72 5.19 -12.24
N LYS A 20 -15.29 4.79 -13.43
CA LYS A 20 -15.11 5.70 -14.58
C LYS A 20 -16.33 6.51 -14.95
N ASN A 21 -17.54 6.04 -14.65
CA ASN A 21 -18.75 6.80 -14.98
C ASN A 21 -19.24 7.70 -13.85
N LEU A 22 -18.84 7.43 -12.60
CA LEU A 22 -19.11 8.33 -11.48
C LEU A 22 -18.11 9.50 -11.46
N SER A 23 -16.89 9.32 -11.93
CA SER A 23 -15.86 10.36 -12.00
C SER A 23 -15.98 11.30 -13.21
N ARG A 24 -16.75 10.96 -14.23
CA ARG A 24 -16.91 11.83 -15.41
C ARG A 24 -17.70 13.11 -15.16
N ASN A 25 -18.46 13.18 -14.10
CA ASN A 25 -19.20 14.40 -13.71
C ASN A 25 -18.47 15.27 -12.69
N GLY A 26 -17.18 15.12 -12.58
CA GLY A 26 -16.18 16.14 -12.30
C GLY A 26 -16.29 16.93 -11.00
N ASP A 27 -17.10 16.55 -10.02
CA ASP A 27 -17.24 17.33 -8.81
C ASP A 27 -17.51 16.44 -7.60
N MET A 28 -16.46 15.82 -7.12
CA MET A 28 -16.41 15.19 -5.80
C MET A 28 -15.84 16.19 -4.78
N GLY A 29 -16.49 17.32 -4.61
CA GLY A 29 -16.22 18.25 -3.52
C GLY A 29 -16.76 17.69 -2.19
N ALA A 30 -16.08 18.04 -1.10
CA ALA A 30 -16.41 17.61 0.27
C ALA A 30 -17.83 17.95 0.75
N ASP A 31 -18.63 18.65 -0.06
CA ASP A 31 -19.97 19.13 0.30
C ASP A 31 -21.10 18.19 -0.12
N ARG A 32 -20.79 16.92 -0.45
CA ARG A 32 -21.79 15.99 -0.99
C ARG A 32 -22.17 14.81 -0.12
N ALA A 33 -22.16 15.00 1.18
CA ALA A 33 -22.82 14.06 2.08
C ALA A 33 -24.31 13.84 1.67
N ASP A 34 -24.96 14.88 1.14
CA ASP A 34 -26.35 14.83 0.68
C ASP A 34 -26.55 14.09 -0.66
N SER A 35 -25.50 13.75 -1.38
CA SER A 35 -25.61 13.05 -2.67
C SER A 35 -25.64 11.53 -2.56
N PHE A 36 -25.41 10.98 -1.37
CA PHE A 36 -25.55 9.54 -1.13
C PHE A 36 -27.01 9.07 -1.09
N ASP A 37 -27.95 9.95 -0.84
CA ASP A 37 -29.38 9.61 -0.72
C ASP A 37 -30.14 9.54 -2.07
N ALA A 38 -29.54 9.99 -3.16
CA ALA A 38 -30.10 9.82 -4.49
C ALA A 38 -29.03 9.88 -5.58
N PRO A 39 -28.59 8.75 -6.13
CA PRO A 39 -27.77 8.78 -7.33
C PRO A 39 -28.55 9.51 -8.42
N GLN A 40 -28.10 10.70 -8.79
CA GLN A 40 -28.67 11.40 -9.95
C GLN A 40 -28.30 10.60 -11.19
N LEU A 41 -29.25 9.87 -11.71
CA LEU A 41 -29.14 9.24 -13.01
C LEU A 41 -28.88 10.33 -14.06
N PRO A 42 -27.97 10.11 -15.02
CA PRO A 42 -27.80 11.03 -16.15
C PRO A 42 -29.12 11.37 -16.81
N LYS A 43 -29.31 12.63 -17.16
CA LYS A 43 -30.59 13.15 -17.72
C LYS A 43 -31.11 12.43 -18.99
N GLU A 44 -30.24 11.63 -19.60
CA GLU A 44 -30.53 10.89 -20.84
C GLU A 44 -30.88 9.41 -20.63
N GLN A 45 -30.90 8.92 -19.39
CA GLN A 45 -31.27 7.52 -19.13
C GLN A 45 -32.80 7.32 -19.18
N LYS A 46 -33.19 6.31 -19.94
CA LYS A 46 -34.61 5.86 -19.99
C LYS A 46 -35.04 5.45 -18.58
N HIS A 47 -36.20 5.98 -18.16
CA HIS A 47 -36.83 5.56 -16.92
C HIS A 47 -37.31 4.11 -17.07
N TYR A 48 -36.85 3.21 -16.27
CA TYR A 48 -37.38 1.86 -16.19
C TYR A 48 -38.60 1.85 -15.27
N LYS A 49 -39.75 1.48 -15.81
CA LYS A 49 -40.93 1.24 -14.99
C LYS A 49 -40.83 -0.16 -14.41
N LEU A 50 -40.60 -0.27 -13.12
CA LEU A 50 -40.67 -1.53 -12.40
C LEU A 50 -42.13 -1.98 -12.31
N SER A 51 -42.45 -3.09 -12.97
CA SER A 51 -43.67 -3.83 -12.69
C SER A 51 -43.36 -4.88 -11.64
N LEU A 52 -43.80 -4.65 -10.41
CA LEU A 52 -43.58 -5.57 -9.30
C LEU A 52 -44.70 -6.60 -9.28
N ASP A 53 -44.35 -7.86 -9.50
CA ASP A 53 -45.24 -8.99 -9.22
C ASP A 53 -44.88 -9.50 -7.79
N GLY A 54 -45.45 -8.80 -6.82
CA GLY A 54 -45.11 -8.99 -5.41
C GLY A 54 -44.28 -7.86 -4.78
N THR A 55 -43.62 -8.14 -3.66
CA THR A 55 -42.87 -7.17 -2.87
C THR A 55 -41.36 -7.11 -3.21
N THR A 56 -40.87 -7.92 -4.13
CA THR A 56 -39.43 -8.03 -4.45
C THR A 56 -39.18 -7.79 -5.94
N ALA A 57 -38.21 -6.95 -6.25
CA ALA A 57 -37.68 -6.75 -7.60
C ALA A 57 -36.17 -6.84 -7.59
N TYR A 58 -35.61 -7.28 -8.70
CA TYR A 58 -34.14 -7.35 -8.87
C TYR A 58 -33.70 -6.38 -9.96
N ILE A 59 -32.58 -5.72 -9.71
CA ILE A 59 -31.89 -4.89 -10.69
C ILE A 59 -30.53 -5.55 -10.94
N VAL A 60 -30.24 -5.82 -12.20
CA VAL A 60 -28.93 -6.33 -12.62
C VAL A 60 -28.17 -5.21 -13.29
N VAL A 61 -26.91 -5.04 -12.88
CA VAL A 61 -25.98 -4.08 -13.48
C VAL A 61 -24.85 -4.90 -14.11
N GLU A 62 -24.80 -4.92 -15.41
CA GLU A 62 -23.74 -5.61 -16.19
C GLU A 62 -23.16 -4.62 -17.20
N ASP A 63 -21.84 -4.54 -17.28
CA ASP A 63 -21.12 -3.71 -18.27
C ASP A 63 -21.63 -2.27 -18.43
N GLN A 64 -22.07 -1.65 -17.32
CA GLN A 64 -22.67 -0.31 -17.26
C GLN A 64 -24.12 -0.22 -17.78
N GLU A 65 -24.72 -1.33 -18.09
CA GLU A 65 -26.14 -1.39 -18.42
C GLU A 65 -26.96 -1.86 -17.21
N LEU A 66 -28.10 -1.18 -17.02
CA LEU A 66 -29.09 -1.58 -16.03
C LEU A 66 -30.17 -2.39 -16.75
N ARG A 67 -30.42 -3.59 -16.27
CA ARG A 67 -31.58 -4.39 -16.75
C ARG A 67 -32.42 -4.89 -15.60
N LEU A 68 -33.67 -5.06 -15.89
CA LEU A 68 -34.63 -5.68 -14.97
C LEU A 68 -34.86 -7.13 -15.45
N PRO A 69 -34.29 -8.13 -14.74
CA PRO A 69 -34.50 -9.52 -15.08
C PRO A 69 -35.93 -9.95 -14.74
N ALA A 70 -36.39 -11.05 -15.34
CA ALA A 70 -37.55 -11.75 -14.84
C ALA A 70 -37.31 -12.21 -13.39
N LEU A 71 -38.36 -12.30 -12.58
CA LEU A 71 -38.22 -12.61 -11.14
C LEU A 71 -37.38 -13.90 -10.87
N VAL A 72 -37.64 -14.94 -11.63
CA VAL A 72 -36.91 -16.24 -11.51
C VAL A 72 -35.40 -16.07 -11.82
N GLU A 73 -35.10 -15.32 -12.89
CA GLU A 73 -33.73 -15.01 -13.26
C GLU A 73 -33.06 -14.14 -12.19
N GLY A 74 -33.74 -13.09 -11.74
CA GLY A 74 -33.26 -12.19 -10.70
C GLY A 74 -32.97 -12.94 -9.40
N THR A 75 -33.83 -13.83 -8.96
CA THR A 75 -33.60 -14.69 -7.78
C THR A 75 -32.37 -15.55 -7.97
N SER A 76 -32.21 -16.20 -9.11
CA SER A 76 -31.04 -17.06 -9.37
C SER A 76 -29.72 -16.26 -9.40
N LEU A 77 -29.72 -15.06 -9.96
CA LEU A 77 -28.54 -14.17 -9.97
C LEU A 77 -28.22 -13.68 -8.56
N TYR A 78 -29.23 -13.31 -7.80
CA TYR A 78 -29.06 -12.89 -6.41
C TYR A 78 -28.47 -14.02 -5.56
N ASP A 79 -29.03 -15.23 -5.63
CA ASP A 79 -28.55 -16.39 -4.88
C ASP A 79 -27.08 -16.72 -5.21
N LYS A 80 -26.69 -16.63 -6.49
CA LYS A 80 -25.29 -16.81 -6.90
C LYS A 80 -24.39 -15.74 -6.32
N SER A 81 -24.82 -14.49 -6.32
CA SER A 81 -24.07 -13.37 -5.78
C SER A 81 -23.92 -13.47 -4.27
N GLU A 82 -24.98 -13.83 -3.56
CA GLU A 82 -24.93 -14.05 -2.11
C GLU A 82 -24.05 -15.24 -1.73
N LYS A 83 -24.08 -16.29 -2.53
CA LYS A 83 -23.16 -17.41 -2.33
C LYS A 83 -21.71 -16.97 -2.48
N TRP A 84 -21.40 -16.24 -3.56
CA TRP A 84 -20.05 -15.70 -3.79
C TRP A 84 -19.63 -14.77 -2.63
N ARG A 85 -20.48 -13.82 -2.24
CA ARG A 85 -20.22 -12.91 -1.12
C ARG A 85 -19.92 -13.72 0.16
N SER A 86 -20.72 -14.70 0.47
CA SER A 86 -20.56 -15.54 1.65
C SER A 86 -19.26 -16.36 1.61
N GLU A 87 -18.87 -16.87 0.44
CA GLU A 87 -17.59 -17.57 0.24
C GLU A 87 -16.41 -16.62 0.50
N ILE A 88 -16.45 -15.40 -0.03
CA ILE A 88 -15.41 -14.40 0.21
C ILE A 88 -15.35 -14.00 1.69
N GLU A 89 -16.46 -13.64 2.29
CA GLU A 89 -16.52 -13.23 3.70
C GLU A 89 -16.07 -14.35 4.66
N SER A 90 -16.29 -15.61 4.30
CA SER A 90 -15.85 -16.74 5.11
C SER A 90 -14.36 -17.03 5.04
N SER A 91 -13.62 -16.39 4.13
CA SER A 91 -12.17 -16.57 3.99
C SER A 91 -11.39 -16.09 5.22
N LEU A 92 -11.95 -15.15 5.99
CA LEU A 92 -11.37 -14.70 7.25
C LEU A 92 -12.45 -14.62 8.31
N GLN A 93 -12.32 -15.43 9.37
CA GLN A 93 -13.25 -15.46 10.47
C GLN A 93 -12.58 -14.98 11.76
N ILE A 94 -13.22 -14.05 12.43
CA ILE A 94 -12.79 -13.50 13.72
C ILE A 94 -13.85 -13.88 14.76
N SER A 95 -13.41 -14.42 15.89
CA SER A 95 -14.27 -14.75 17.01
C SER A 95 -13.65 -14.20 18.30
N THR A 96 -14.23 -13.16 18.83
CA THR A 96 -13.80 -12.48 20.06
C THR A 96 -14.99 -12.24 20.98
N PRO A 97 -14.77 -11.93 22.26
CA PRO A 97 -15.83 -11.48 23.15
C PRO A 97 -16.50 -10.17 22.72
N ASP A 98 -15.82 -9.36 21.91
CA ASP A 98 -16.36 -8.10 21.40
C ASP A 98 -17.09 -8.33 20.06
N PRO A 99 -18.43 -8.17 20.04
CA PRO A 99 -19.22 -8.41 18.84
C PRO A 99 -18.94 -7.42 17.69
N TYR A 100 -18.32 -6.27 17.96
CA TYR A 100 -17.97 -5.29 16.94
C TYR A 100 -16.73 -5.68 16.15
N PHE A 101 -15.83 -6.51 16.71
CA PHE A 101 -14.66 -7.02 16.01
C PHE A 101 -14.99 -8.22 15.10
N ASN A 102 -15.98 -9.00 15.44
CA ASN A 102 -16.26 -10.25 14.73
C ASN A 102 -16.61 -10.06 13.25
N PRO A 103 -17.36 -9.02 12.84
CA PRO A 103 -17.63 -8.78 11.41
C PRO A 103 -16.43 -8.30 10.59
N LEU A 104 -15.35 -7.82 11.25
CA LEU A 104 -14.19 -7.24 10.54
C LEU A 104 -13.49 -8.26 9.65
N GLY A 105 -13.47 -9.54 10.01
CA GLY A 105 -12.86 -10.59 9.18
C GLY A 105 -13.49 -10.63 7.79
N GLY A 106 -14.79 -10.83 7.73
CA GLY A 106 -15.52 -10.85 6.46
C GLY A 106 -15.45 -9.52 5.70
N ALA A 107 -15.51 -8.40 6.42
CA ALA A 107 -15.39 -7.07 5.82
C ALA A 107 -14.01 -6.85 5.16
N LEU A 108 -12.93 -7.28 5.79
CA LEU A 108 -11.58 -7.20 5.23
C LEU A 108 -11.43 -8.08 3.99
N ALA A 109 -11.96 -9.31 4.03
CA ALA A 109 -11.94 -10.19 2.87
C ALA A 109 -12.75 -9.61 1.70
N ALA A 110 -13.95 -9.09 1.97
CA ALA A 110 -14.78 -8.42 0.96
C ALA A 110 -14.09 -7.17 0.38
N ALA A 111 -13.42 -6.37 1.21
CA ALA A 111 -12.67 -5.21 0.75
C ALA A 111 -11.50 -5.60 -0.16
N ALA A 112 -10.76 -6.64 0.21
CA ALA A 112 -9.64 -7.17 -0.58
C ALA A 112 -10.10 -7.75 -1.93
N ASP A 113 -11.25 -8.44 -1.96
CA ASP A 113 -11.86 -8.90 -3.22
C ASP A 113 -12.33 -7.73 -4.08
N GLY A 114 -12.91 -6.70 -3.47
CA GLY A 114 -13.43 -5.52 -4.16
C GLY A 114 -12.38 -4.70 -4.91
N ILE A 115 -11.12 -4.79 -4.52
CA ILE A 115 -9.99 -4.12 -5.21
C ILE A 115 -9.19 -5.08 -6.11
N TRP A 116 -9.57 -6.34 -6.21
CA TRP A 116 -8.97 -7.31 -7.13
C TRP A 116 -9.55 -7.15 -8.53
N ASP A 117 -8.69 -7.02 -9.56
CA ASP A 117 -9.11 -6.85 -10.96
C ASP A 117 -8.98 -8.13 -11.81
N GLY A 118 -8.70 -9.26 -11.16
CA GLY A 118 -8.44 -10.54 -11.80
C GLY A 118 -6.96 -10.86 -12.02
N LYS A 119 -6.06 -9.87 -11.82
CA LYS A 119 -4.61 -10.02 -11.99
C LYS A 119 -3.80 -9.37 -10.87
N ILE A 120 -4.25 -8.21 -10.40
CA ILE A 120 -3.57 -7.45 -9.36
C ILE A 120 -4.57 -6.86 -8.39
N TRP A 121 -4.11 -6.58 -7.18
CA TRP A 121 -4.81 -5.67 -6.29
C TRP A 121 -4.54 -4.22 -6.71
N LEU A 122 -5.61 -3.45 -6.83
CA LEU A 122 -5.56 -2.05 -7.21
C LEU A 122 -5.40 -1.16 -5.98
N HIS A 123 -4.83 0.02 -6.16
CA HIS A 123 -4.84 1.05 -5.14
C HIS A 123 -6.26 1.59 -4.96
N GLY A 124 -6.84 1.30 -3.81
CA GLY A 124 -8.16 1.79 -3.44
C GLY A 124 -9.33 1.27 -4.30
N ALA A 125 -10.50 1.77 -3.96
CA ALA A 125 -11.75 1.45 -4.61
C ALA A 125 -12.35 2.69 -5.29
N ILE A 126 -13.43 2.51 -6.03
CA ILE A 126 -14.20 3.56 -6.69
C ILE A 126 -13.32 4.47 -7.57
N GLY A 127 -13.12 5.73 -7.19
CA GLY A 127 -12.35 6.71 -7.97
C GLY A 127 -10.82 6.50 -7.98
N TRP A 128 -10.30 5.72 -7.04
CA TRP A 128 -8.87 5.49 -6.85
C TRP A 128 -8.39 4.11 -7.28
N ARG A 129 -9.14 3.41 -8.10
CA ARG A 129 -8.74 2.10 -8.66
C ARG A 129 -7.57 2.24 -9.63
N SER A 130 -6.39 2.47 -9.09
CA SER A 130 -5.15 2.68 -9.84
C SER A 130 -4.22 1.49 -9.72
N GLN A 131 -3.45 1.25 -10.77
CA GLN A 131 -2.38 0.26 -10.76
C GLN A 131 -1.17 0.86 -10.05
N LEU A 132 -0.77 0.26 -8.94
CA LEU A 132 0.45 0.59 -8.20
C LEU A 132 1.11 -0.70 -7.73
N ASN A 133 2.39 -0.86 -7.98
CA ASN A 133 3.12 -2.09 -7.73
C ASN A 133 3.31 -2.40 -6.24
N GLY A 134 3.37 -1.42 -5.38
CA GLY A 134 3.57 -1.62 -3.95
C GLY A 134 2.78 -0.62 -3.14
N TRP A 135 1.48 -0.87 -2.95
CA TRP A 135 0.63 -0.06 -2.07
C TRP A 135 -0.02 -0.88 -0.96
N ARG A 136 0.74 -1.85 -0.42
CA ARG A 136 0.33 -2.70 0.71
C ARG A 136 -0.89 -3.59 0.49
N ALA A 137 -1.49 -3.58 -0.68
CA ALA A 137 -2.69 -4.36 -0.95
C ALA A 137 -2.40 -5.87 -1.00
N ALA A 138 -1.20 -6.26 -1.45
CA ALA A 138 -0.83 -7.66 -1.58
C ALA A 138 -0.53 -8.34 -0.22
N TYR A 139 -0.28 -7.58 0.84
CA TYR A 139 -0.09 -8.17 2.18
C TYR A 139 -1.28 -9.01 2.64
N ILE A 140 -2.51 -8.60 2.30
CA ILE A 140 -3.71 -9.29 2.76
C ILE A 140 -3.88 -10.68 2.14
N GLY A 141 -3.38 -10.88 0.92
CA GLY A 141 -3.63 -12.09 0.15
C GLY A 141 -3.25 -13.38 0.89
N ASP A 142 -2.07 -13.41 1.46
CA ASP A 142 -1.56 -14.59 2.17
C ASP A 142 -2.26 -14.81 3.50
N PHE A 143 -2.61 -13.75 4.23
CA PHE A 143 -3.32 -13.84 5.51
C PHE A 143 -4.70 -14.51 5.39
N ILE A 144 -5.36 -14.34 4.23
CA ILE A 144 -6.68 -14.93 3.97
C ILE A 144 -6.61 -16.16 3.06
N GLY A 145 -5.39 -16.70 2.81
CA GLY A 145 -5.17 -17.93 2.07
C GLY A 145 -5.23 -17.80 0.54
N TRP A 146 -5.20 -16.57 0.00
CA TRP A 146 -5.24 -16.32 -1.45
C TRP A 146 -3.86 -16.28 -2.08
N HIS A 147 -3.06 -17.30 -1.81
CA HIS A 147 -1.68 -17.41 -2.30
C HIS A 147 -1.56 -17.35 -3.83
N ASP A 148 -2.53 -17.91 -4.56
CA ASP A 148 -2.54 -17.87 -6.03
C ASP A 148 -2.79 -16.45 -6.56
N ARG A 149 -3.66 -15.69 -5.90
CA ARG A 149 -3.85 -14.26 -6.23
C ARG A 149 -2.58 -13.47 -5.93
N ALA A 150 -1.93 -13.72 -4.80
CA ALA A 150 -0.66 -13.09 -4.44
C ALA A 150 0.41 -13.36 -5.51
N ARG A 151 0.60 -14.62 -5.93
CA ARG A 151 1.52 -14.98 -7.03
C ARG A 151 1.17 -14.28 -8.33
N THR A 152 -0.10 -14.26 -8.69
CA THR A 152 -0.56 -13.59 -9.91
C THR A 152 -0.24 -12.10 -9.89
N HIS A 153 -0.43 -11.44 -8.75
CA HIS A 153 -0.06 -10.04 -8.53
C HIS A 153 1.45 -9.83 -8.70
N PHE A 154 2.27 -10.60 -8.00
CA PHE A 154 3.72 -10.47 -8.05
C PHE A 154 4.28 -10.77 -9.44
N ASP A 155 3.81 -11.82 -10.11
CA ASP A 155 4.22 -12.16 -11.48
C ASP A 155 3.88 -11.04 -12.48
N SER A 156 2.70 -10.43 -12.32
CA SER A 156 2.25 -9.36 -13.19
C SER A 156 3.15 -8.12 -13.14
N TYR A 157 3.60 -7.76 -11.94
CA TYR A 157 4.53 -6.65 -11.76
C TYR A 157 5.99 -7.03 -12.02
N ALA A 158 6.41 -8.25 -11.74
CA ALA A 158 7.74 -8.74 -12.12
C ALA A 158 7.97 -8.60 -13.64
N ALA A 159 6.94 -8.84 -14.44
CA ALA A 159 7.00 -8.64 -15.90
C ALA A 159 7.18 -7.16 -16.30
N SER A 160 6.98 -6.22 -15.41
CA SER A 160 7.22 -4.78 -15.63
C SER A 160 8.60 -4.31 -15.16
N GLN A 161 9.43 -5.21 -14.62
CA GLN A 161 10.79 -4.83 -14.21
C GLN A 161 11.65 -4.47 -15.41
N VAL A 162 12.34 -3.34 -15.32
CA VAL A 162 13.28 -2.88 -16.35
C VAL A 162 14.50 -3.78 -16.36
N THR A 163 14.91 -4.23 -17.53
CA THR A 163 16.00 -5.21 -17.70
C THR A 163 17.01 -4.84 -18.79
N ASP A 164 16.76 -3.79 -19.56
CA ASP A 164 17.50 -3.41 -20.76
C ASP A 164 17.98 -1.95 -20.76
N VAL A 165 17.88 -1.29 -19.62
CA VAL A 165 18.34 0.09 -19.43
C VAL A 165 19.48 0.10 -18.40
N PRO A 166 20.75 0.19 -18.81
CA PRO A 166 21.87 0.28 -17.88
C PRO A 166 21.77 1.53 -16.99
N ALA A 167 22.12 1.38 -15.74
CA ALA A 167 22.25 2.52 -14.84
C ALA A 167 23.53 3.30 -15.17
N THR A 168 23.39 4.42 -15.86
CA THR A 168 24.51 5.29 -16.24
C THR A 168 24.49 6.63 -15.54
N ILE A 169 23.59 6.82 -14.59
CA ILE A 169 23.25 8.13 -14.06
C ILE A 169 23.84 8.28 -12.66
N PRO A 170 24.56 9.38 -12.38
CA PRO A 170 25.08 9.67 -11.05
C PRO A 170 23.92 9.87 -10.07
N HIS A 171 24.25 9.81 -8.79
CA HIS A 171 23.30 9.95 -7.68
C HIS A 171 22.29 11.09 -7.93
N PRO A 172 20.99 10.84 -7.77
CA PRO A 172 19.93 11.74 -8.22
C PRO A 172 19.83 13.06 -7.45
N THR A 173 20.47 13.18 -6.30
CA THR A 173 20.42 14.36 -5.44
C THR A 173 21.40 15.45 -5.85
N GLN A 174 22.26 15.21 -6.84
CA GLN A 174 23.22 16.18 -7.33
C GLN A 174 23.05 16.52 -8.80
N ASP A 175 23.06 17.78 -9.13
CA ASP A 175 23.34 18.26 -10.47
C ASP A 175 24.80 18.75 -10.52
N THR A 176 25.70 17.89 -10.98
CA THR A 176 27.13 18.18 -11.00
C THR A 176 27.50 19.26 -11.99
N ALA A 177 26.70 19.44 -13.07
CA ALA A 177 26.93 20.48 -14.06
C ALA A 177 26.58 21.87 -13.53
N LEU A 178 25.59 21.94 -12.65
CA LEU A 178 25.13 23.20 -12.05
C LEU A 178 25.66 23.41 -10.64
N HIS A 179 26.40 22.46 -10.09
CA HIS A 179 26.86 22.47 -8.68
C HIS A 179 25.73 22.66 -7.67
N LEU A 180 24.53 22.21 -8.00
CA LEU A 180 23.34 22.38 -7.19
C LEU A 180 22.84 21.05 -6.63
N ALA A 181 22.30 21.11 -5.42
CA ALA A 181 21.41 20.04 -4.96
C ALA A 181 20.23 19.94 -5.92
N ARG A 182 20.01 18.76 -6.46
CA ARG A 182 19.02 18.55 -7.51
C ARG A 182 17.62 18.48 -6.94
N SER A 183 16.76 19.43 -7.27
CA SER A 183 15.34 19.14 -7.27
C SER A 183 15.01 18.36 -8.56
N VAL A 184 14.38 17.22 -8.45
CA VAL A 184 14.08 16.37 -9.60
C VAL A 184 13.04 17.04 -10.47
N LYS A 185 13.49 17.66 -11.55
CA LYS A 185 12.59 18.29 -12.53
C LYS A 185 11.90 17.26 -13.44
N LYS A 186 12.50 16.09 -13.59
CA LYS A 186 11.94 14.99 -14.37
C LYS A 186 11.99 13.76 -13.50
N TRP A 187 10.86 13.41 -12.97
CA TRP A 187 10.69 12.13 -12.31
C TRP A 187 11.24 11.03 -13.20
N GLY A 188 12.06 10.26 -12.62
CA GLY A 188 12.39 8.98 -13.18
C GLY A 188 13.59 8.90 -14.05
N THR A 189 14.13 9.96 -14.60
CA THR A 189 15.31 9.82 -15.45
C THR A 189 16.51 9.16 -14.72
N PRO A 190 16.84 9.49 -13.46
CA PRO A 190 17.90 8.82 -12.73
C PRO A 190 17.56 7.41 -12.25
N HIS A 191 16.29 7.10 -12.04
CA HIS A 191 15.84 5.86 -11.43
C HIS A 191 15.38 4.83 -12.46
N TYR A 192 15.09 5.25 -13.68
CA TYR A 192 14.65 4.35 -14.72
C TYR A 192 15.83 3.57 -15.30
N SER A 193 16.14 2.47 -14.64
CA SER A 193 17.23 1.57 -15.03
C SER A 193 16.94 0.14 -14.58
N ASN A 194 17.82 -0.79 -14.97
CA ASN A 194 17.68 -2.21 -14.65
C ASN A 194 17.43 -2.43 -13.16
N GLY A 195 16.39 -3.19 -12.84
CA GLY A 195 15.96 -3.50 -11.49
C GLY A 195 14.74 -2.71 -11.02
N TYR A 196 14.43 -1.56 -11.64
CA TYR A 196 13.24 -0.79 -11.34
C TYR A 196 11.97 -1.51 -11.80
N ILE A 197 10.94 -1.56 -10.94
CA ILE A 197 9.65 -2.18 -11.23
C ILE A 197 8.64 -1.10 -11.55
N CYS A 198 8.12 -1.12 -12.78
CA CYS A 198 7.21 -0.10 -13.28
C CYS A 198 5.81 -0.21 -12.66
N ARG A 199 5.11 0.90 -12.66
CA ARG A 199 3.80 1.09 -12.07
C ARG A 199 2.69 0.23 -12.72
N THR A 200 2.80 -0.04 -14.03
CA THR A 200 1.77 -0.76 -14.78
C THR A 200 2.23 -2.17 -15.09
N PRO A 201 1.45 -3.20 -14.75
CA PRO A 201 1.81 -4.58 -15.04
C PRO A 201 2.15 -4.80 -16.51
N TYR A 202 3.16 -5.63 -16.77
CA TYR A 202 3.66 -5.99 -18.12
C TYR A 202 4.19 -4.82 -18.96
N ARG A 203 4.28 -3.61 -18.41
CA ARG A 203 4.80 -2.44 -19.13
C ARG A 203 6.07 -1.93 -18.46
N LYS A 204 7.13 -1.76 -19.27
CA LYS A 204 8.45 -1.30 -18.82
C LYS A 204 8.72 0.19 -19.14
N ASP A 205 7.68 0.97 -19.42
CA ASP A 205 7.79 2.35 -19.88
C ASP A 205 7.11 3.36 -18.95
N GLN A 206 6.67 2.91 -17.78
CA GLN A 206 5.94 3.77 -16.83
C GLN A 206 6.59 3.79 -15.47
N MET A 207 7.17 4.91 -15.14
CA MET A 207 7.66 5.17 -13.80
C MET A 207 6.57 5.72 -12.88
N HIS A 208 6.78 5.47 -11.60
CA HIS A 208 6.07 6.11 -10.50
C HIS A 208 7.07 6.39 -9.36
N HIS A 209 6.60 6.48 -8.13
CA HIS A 209 7.45 6.70 -6.99
C HIS A 209 8.38 5.51 -6.73
N TYR A 210 9.62 5.78 -6.34
CA TYR A 210 10.60 4.71 -6.12
C TYR A 210 10.23 3.84 -4.90
N ASP A 211 9.66 4.46 -3.88
CA ASP A 211 9.27 3.81 -2.63
C ASP A 211 8.16 2.74 -2.80
N MET A 212 7.40 2.78 -3.89
CA MET A 212 6.51 1.68 -4.26
C MET A 212 7.27 0.39 -4.58
N ASN A 213 8.50 0.50 -5.06
CA ASN A 213 9.36 -0.66 -5.29
C ASN A 213 9.79 -1.32 -3.97
N LEU A 214 10.09 -0.52 -2.94
CA LEU A 214 10.39 -1.04 -1.61
C LEU A 214 9.22 -1.85 -1.04
N CYS A 215 8.01 -1.30 -1.12
CA CYS A 215 6.81 -1.99 -0.66
C CYS A 215 6.55 -3.28 -1.44
N TYR A 216 6.66 -3.27 -2.76
CA TYR A 216 6.48 -4.46 -3.58
C TYR A 216 7.45 -5.59 -3.19
N ILE A 217 8.70 -5.26 -2.97
CA ILE A 217 9.70 -6.26 -2.57
C ILE A 217 9.42 -6.79 -1.15
N ASP A 218 9.00 -5.92 -0.24
CA ASP A 218 8.63 -6.33 1.12
C ASP A 218 7.41 -7.25 1.12
N GLU A 219 6.38 -6.93 0.35
CA GLU A 219 5.21 -7.78 0.12
C GLU A 219 5.59 -9.15 -0.48
N LEU A 220 6.49 -9.16 -1.47
CA LEU A 220 6.99 -10.39 -2.10
C LEU A 220 7.77 -11.26 -1.11
N LEU A 221 8.64 -10.66 -0.31
CA LEU A 221 9.40 -11.36 0.72
C LEU A 221 8.49 -11.96 1.80
N LEU A 222 7.45 -11.24 2.19
CA LEU A 222 6.45 -11.74 3.10
C LEU A 222 5.69 -12.93 2.50
N HIS A 223 5.32 -12.86 1.22
CA HIS A 223 4.71 -13.98 0.50
C HIS A 223 5.60 -15.23 0.52
N PHE A 224 6.90 -15.08 0.32
CA PHE A 224 7.83 -16.21 0.41
C PHE A 224 7.81 -16.88 1.79
N ASN A 225 7.75 -16.08 2.85
CA ASN A 225 7.65 -16.60 4.21
C ASN A 225 6.34 -17.34 4.48
N TRP A 226 5.22 -16.83 3.96
CA TRP A 226 3.91 -17.45 4.12
C TRP A 226 3.75 -18.73 3.29
N ALA A 227 4.12 -18.66 2.02
CA ALA A 227 3.93 -19.77 1.09
C ALA A 227 4.94 -20.91 1.28
N GLY A 228 6.18 -20.59 1.72
CA GLY A 228 7.25 -21.56 1.88
C GLY A 228 7.68 -22.26 0.58
N ASP A 229 7.30 -21.72 -0.57
CA ASP A 229 7.55 -22.30 -1.91
C ASP A 229 8.91 -21.88 -2.46
N LEU A 230 9.92 -22.74 -2.28
CA LEU A 230 11.28 -22.47 -2.77
C LEU A 230 11.40 -22.45 -4.28
N ASP A 231 10.50 -23.10 -5.01
CA ASP A 231 10.52 -23.05 -6.48
C ASP A 231 10.03 -21.68 -6.95
N TYR A 232 9.06 -21.11 -6.28
CA TYR A 232 8.63 -19.74 -6.53
C TYR A 232 9.71 -18.72 -6.14
N VAL A 233 10.44 -18.94 -5.05
CA VAL A 233 11.61 -18.13 -4.69
C VAL A 233 12.65 -18.17 -5.82
N ARG A 234 13.00 -19.37 -6.34
CA ARG A 234 13.96 -19.49 -7.48
C ARG A 234 13.46 -18.74 -8.72
N LYS A 235 12.18 -18.84 -9.03
CA LYS A 235 11.56 -18.12 -10.14
C LYS A 235 11.72 -16.62 -10.03
N MET A 236 11.50 -16.07 -8.82
CA MET A 236 11.52 -14.64 -8.56
C MET A 236 12.88 -14.09 -8.12
N TRP A 237 13.88 -14.98 -7.97
CA TRP A 237 15.19 -14.62 -7.44
C TRP A 237 15.87 -13.49 -8.20
N LEU A 238 15.84 -13.53 -9.53
CA LEU A 238 16.42 -12.47 -10.35
C LEU A 238 15.68 -11.15 -10.21
N VAL A 239 14.36 -11.17 -10.00
CA VAL A 239 13.58 -9.97 -9.77
C VAL A 239 14.01 -9.29 -8.47
N LEU A 240 14.16 -10.07 -7.38
CA LEU A 240 14.63 -9.60 -6.09
C LEU A 240 16.05 -9.04 -6.18
N THR A 241 17.00 -9.82 -6.71
CA THR A 241 18.41 -9.44 -6.73
C THR A 241 18.70 -8.25 -7.64
N SER A 242 18.00 -8.15 -8.77
CA SER A 242 18.10 -6.98 -9.65
C SER A 242 17.57 -5.72 -8.97
N HIS A 243 16.49 -5.84 -8.21
CA HIS A 243 15.99 -4.71 -7.42
C HIS A 243 16.98 -4.28 -6.34
N LEU A 244 17.54 -5.21 -5.57
CA LEU A 244 18.53 -4.89 -4.54
C LEU A 244 19.76 -4.19 -5.13
N ALA A 245 20.23 -4.65 -6.30
CA ALA A 245 21.33 -4.00 -7.00
C ALA A 245 20.95 -2.59 -7.47
N TRP A 246 19.72 -2.39 -7.93
CA TRP A 246 19.18 -1.10 -8.32
C TRP A 246 19.07 -0.13 -7.13
N GLU A 247 18.56 -0.58 -5.99
CA GLU A 247 18.51 0.20 -4.75
C GLU A 247 19.90 0.64 -4.32
N LYS A 248 20.83 -0.31 -4.25
CA LYS A 248 22.22 -0.04 -3.86
C LYS A 248 22.90 1.01 -4.73
N LEU A 249 22.73 0.87 -6.05
CA LEU A 249 23.37 1.77 -7.01
C LEU A 249 22.80 3.18 -6.96
N ASN A 250 21.48 3.30 -6.80
CA ASN A 250 20.80 4.59 -6.89
C ASN A 250 20.70 5.33 -5.54
N TYR A 251 20.67 4.60 -4.43
CA TYR A 251 20.38 5.18 -3.12
C TYR A 251 21.46 4.99 -2.06
N ASP A 252 22.47 4.18 -2.30
CA ASP A 252 23.68 4.14 -1.47
C ASP A 252 24.94 4.11 -2.35
N PRO A 253 25.13 5.11 -3.24
CA PRO A 253 26.24 5.13 -4.18
C PRO A 253 27.59 5.40 -3.51
N ASP A 254 27.63 6.04 -2.36
CA ASP A 254 28.84 6.24 -1.55
C ASP A 254 29.16 5.06 -0.64
N ASN A 255 28.28 4.06 -0.65
CA ASN A 255 28.47 2.79 0.03
C ASN A 255 28.65 2.94 1.56
N ASP A 256 27.95 3.90 2.16
CA ASP A 256 28.02 4.18 3.59
C ASP A 256 27.00 3.36 4.42
N GLY A 257 26.12 2.62 3.76
CA GLY A 257 25.11 1.75 4.35
C GLY A 257 23.81 2.44 4.70
N LEU A 258 23.64 3.71 4.39
CA LEU A 258 22.38 4.42 4.52
C LEU A 258 21.81 4.72 3.14
N TYR A 259 20.54 4.43 2.96
CA TYR A 259 19.86 4.59 1.70
C TYR A 259 19.24 5.97 1.60
N ASP A 260 19.76 6.76 0.68
CA ASP A 260 19.32 8.12 0.45
C ASP A 260 17.98 8.14 -0.29
N ALA A 261 17.17 9.12 0.06
CA ALA A 261 15.96 9.44 -0.69
C ALA A 261 15.81 10.95 -0.79
N TYR A 262 14.98 11.43 -1.67
CA TYR A 262 14.68 12.85 -1.78
C TYR A 262 13.17 13.12 -1.88
N CYS A 263 12.37 12.09 -2.01
CA CYS A 263 10.92 12.16 -2.01
C CYS A 263 10.35 10.83 -1.56
N CYS A 264 9.53 10.89 -0.54
CA CYS A 264 8.81 9.76 -0.01
C CYS A 264 7.33 10.07 -0.11
N ILE A 265 6.62 9.37 -0.97
CA ILE A 265 5.26 9.75 -1.34
C ILE A 265 4.23 8.85 -0.70
N TRP A 266 4.54 7.58 -0.56
CA TRP A 266 3.59 6.60 -0.06
C TRP A 266 3.09 6.86 1.37
N ALA A 267 3.89 7.55 2.17
CA ALA A 267 3.54 7.87 3.55
C ALA A 267 2.55 9.03 3.67
N SER A 268 2.58 9.97 2.74
CA SER A 268 1.85 11.25 2.88
C SER A 268 1.35 11.84 1.57
N ASP A 269 1.23 11.01 0.54
CA ASP A 269 0.66 11.37 -0.77
C ASP A 269 1.25 12.67 -1.35
N ALA A 270 2.56 12.73 -1.48
CA ALA A 270 3.33 13.86 -1.98
C ALA A 270 3.37 15.12 -1.08
N LEU A 271 2.87 15.04 0.13
CA LEU A 271 2.95 16.14 1.10
C LEU A 271 4.25 16.13 1.91
N TYR A 272 5.03 15.08 1.78
CA TYR A 272 6.20 14.87 2.59
C TYR A 272 7.45 14.59 1.75
N TYR A 273 8.45 15.41 1.96
CA TYR A 273 9.74 15.27 1.29
C TYR A 273 10.83 15.11 2.33
N ASN A 274 11.67 14.11 2.14
CA ASN A 274 12.92 13.99 2.85
C ASN A 274 14.08 13.89 1.86
N SER A 275 15.26 14.16 2.34
CA SER A 275 16.45 14.20 1.50
C SER A 275 17.64 13.65 2.27
N GLY A 276 18.37 12.76 1.64
CA GLY A 276 19.54 12.13 2.24
C GLY A 276 19.24 10.76 2.85
N ALA A 277 20.03 10.39 3.84
CA ALA A 277 19.95 9.09 4.50
C ALA A 277 18.63 8.92 5.27
N VAL A 278 17.70 8.19 4.72
CA VAL A 278 16.34 8.05 5.23
C VAL A 278 16.17 6.77 6.02
N THR A 279 15.65 6.89 7.23
CA THR A 279 15.51 5.74 8.14
C THR A 279 14.62 4.65 7.57
N HIS A 280 13.42 4.96 7.08
CA HIS A 280 12.51 3.91 6.59
C HIS A 280 13.03 3.21 5.33
N SER A 281 13.67 3.94 4.40
CA SER A 281 14.28 3.32 3.21
C SER A 281 15.45 2.41 3.60
N SER A 282 16.28 2.84 4.55
CA SER A 282 17.37 2.03 5.07
C SER A 282 16.83 0.78 5.81
N ALA A 283 15.77 0.93 6.60
CA ALA A 283 15.12 -0.18 7.29
C ALA A 283 14.56 -1.24 6.31
N TYR A 284 13.88 -0.83 5.27
CA TYR A 284 13.41 -1.75 4.23
C TYR A 284 14.56 -2.48 3.53
N ASN A 285 15.63 -1.76 3.19
CA ASN A 285 16.79 -2.37 2.54
C ASN A 285 17.54 -3.32 3.48
N TYR A 286 17.59 -3.02 4.79
CA TYR A 286 18.08 -3.97 5.79
C TYR A 286 17.30 -5.27 5.78
N ARG A 287 15.98 -5.19 5.95
CA ARG A 287 15.08 -6.35 5.94
C ARG A 287 15.18 -7.14 4.65
N ALA A 288 15.18 -6.45 3.51
CA ALA A 288 15.26 -7.10 2.20
C ALA A 288 16.57 -7.87 2.02
N ASN A 289 17.70 -7.31 2.41
CA ASN A 289 19.00 -8.00 2.34
C ASN A 289 19.08 -9.15 3.36
N LYS A 290 18.61 -8.96 4.59
CA LYS A 290 18.55 -10.01 5.60
C LYS A 290 17.73 -11.23 5.13
N LEU A 291 16.54 -10.99 4.58
CA LEU A 291 15.70 -12.06 4.06
C LEU A 291 16.26 -12.67 2.76
N ALA A 292 16.88 -11.87 1.90
CA ALA A 292 17.57 -12.37 0.70
C ALA A 292 18.72 -13.32 1.08
N ALA A 293 19.51 -12.99 2.09
CA ALA A 293 20.56 -13.88 2.59
C ALA A 293 20.00 -15.23 3.05
N MET A 294 18.96 -15.21 3.88
CA MET A 294 18.28 -16.43 4.34
C MET A 294 17.70 -17.26 3.19
N LEU A 295 17.12 -16.61 2.20
CA LEU A 295 16.56 -17.30 1.01
C LEU A 295 17.66 -17.85 0.12
N ALA A 296 18.77 -17.12 -0.08
CA ALA A 296 19.94 -17.57 -0.84
C ALA A 296 20.45 -18.92 -0.33
N GLU A 297 20.66 -19.05 0.98
CA GLU A 297 21.06 -20.32 1.60
C GLU A 297 20.07 -21.45 1.26
N LYS A 298 18.75 -21.18 1.36
CA LYS A 298 17.71 -22.19 1.12
C LYS A 298 17.62 -22.65 -0.33
N ILE A 299 17.97 -21.78 -1.29
CA ILE A 299 17.92 -22.13 -2.73
C ILE A 299 19.28 -22.51 -3.31
N GLY A 300 20.36 -22.43 -2.51
CA GLY A 300 21.72 -22.79 -2.91
C GLY A 300 22.50 -21.67 -3.63
N GLU A 301 22.13 -20.42 -3.39
CA GLU A 301 22.82 -19.22 -3.88
C GLU A 301 23.78 -18.66 -2.80
N ASP A 302 24.67 -17.75 -3.19
CA ASP A 302 25.61 -17.11 -2.25
C ASP A 302 24.90 -16.06 -1.39
N ALA A 303 24.79 -16.31 -0.09
CA ALA A 303 24.18 -15.42 0.89
C ALA A 303 25.11 -14.25 1.30
N THR A 304 26.43 -14.43 1.15
CA THR A 304 27.46 -13.51 1.69
C THR A 304 27.28 -12.03 1.31
N PRO A 305 26.94 -11.67 0.05
CA PRO A 305 26.78 -10.26 -0.30
C PRO A 305 25.60 -9.60 0.43
N TYR A 306 24.54 -10.33 0.64
CA TYR A 306 23.33 -9.83 1.30
C TYR A 306 23.50 -9.72 2.82
N GLU A 307 24.16 -10.69 3.46
CA GLU A 307 24.52 -10.62 4.87
C GLU A 307 25.40 -9.38 5.16
N LYS A 308 26.46 -9.20 4.39
CA LYS A 308 27.35 -8.05 4.53
C LYS A 308 26.65 -6.72 4.35
N GLU A 309 25.72 -6.64 3.42
CA GLU A 309 24.95 -5.42 3.21
C GLU A 309 23.98 -5.18 4.37
N ALA A 310 23.25 -6.19 4.82
CA ALA A 310 22.37 -6.09 5.98
C ALA A 310 23.12 -5.62 7.23
N ASP A 311 24.26 -6.24 7.55
CA ASP A 311 25.10 -5.85 8.70
C ASP A 311 25.58 -4.40 8.60
N LYS A 312 25.98 -3.98 7.40
CA LYS A 312 26.42 -2.60 7.16
C LYS A 312 25.29 -1.61 7.40
N ILE A 313 24.09 -1.89 6.84
CA ILE A 313 22.91 -1.02 7.01
C ILE A 313 22.55 -0.91 8.49
N LEU A 314 22.44 -2.04 9.19
CA LEU A 314 22.08 -2.04 10.61
C LEU A 314 23.06 -1.24 11.45
N LYS A 315 24.36 -1.42 11.20
CA LYS A 315 25.41 -0.66 11.86
C LYS A 315 25.28 0.83 11.60
N ALA A 316 25.14 1.23 10.33
CA ALA A 316 25.02 2.64 9.94
C ALA A 316 23.77 3.31 10.53
N MET A 317 22.62 2.61 10.54
CA MET A 317 21.39 3.10 11.16
C MET A 317 21.57 3.34 12.67
N ASN A 318 22.20 2.41 13.38
CA ASN A 318 22.42 2.55 14.82
C ASN A 318 23.45 3.63 15.17
N GLU A 319 24.49 3.82 14.36
CA GLU A 319 25.54 4.80 14.61
C GLU A 319 25.14 6.23 14.21
N ARG A 320 24.29 6.39 13.19
CA ARG A 320 24.05 7.70 12.57
C ARG A 320 22.60 8.20 12.67
N LEU A 321 21.60 7.30 12.69
CA LEU A 321 20.20 7.67 12.72
C LEU A 321 19.53 7.46 14.08
N TRP A 322 20.05 6.58 14.92
CA TRP A 322 19.53 6.39 16.27
C TRP A 322 19.90 7.55 17.20
N ILE A 323 18.92 8.25 17.74
CA ILE A 323 19.10 9.37 18.68
C ILE A 323 19.02 8.83 20.10
N LYS A 324 20.16 8.44 20.63
CA LYS A 324 20.27 7.68 21.87
C LYS A 324 19.64 8.37 23.10
N ASP A 325 19.78 9.67 23.20
CA ASP A 325 19.23 10.47 24.31
C ASP A 325 17.74 10.74 24.18
N LYS A 326 17.16 10.52 23.01
CA LYS A 326 15.72 10.67 22.73
C LYS A 326 14.98 9.34 22.59
N GLY A 327 15.71 8.25 22.37
CA GLY A 327 15.16 6.90 22.27
C GLY A 327 14.31 6.64 21.01
N HIS A 328 14.66 7.27 19.89
CA HIS A 328 14.05 6.98 18.60
C HIS A 328 14.99 7.29 17.44
N TRP A 329 14.67 6.82 16.23
CA TRP A 329 15.42 7.17 15.01
C TRP A 329 15.05 8.57 14.54
N ALA A 330 16.05 9.27 13.97
CA ALA A 330 15.82 10.45 13.17
C ALA A 330 14.96 10.09 11.95
N GLU A 331 14.23 11.03 11.40
CA GLU A 331 13.54 10.85 10.12
C GLU A 331 14.54 10.61 8.99
N PHE A 332 15.53 11.47 8.90
CA PHE A 332 16.65 11.34 7.96
C PHE A 332 17.85 12.20 8.39
N GLN A 333 18.99 11.97 7.75
CA GLN A 333 20.16 12.81 7.81
C GLN A 333 20.36 13.49 6.46
N ASP A 334 20.62 14.82 6.45
CA ASP A 334 20.88 15.55 5.22
C ASP A 334 21.99 14.89 4.41
N PHE A 335 21.78 14.80 3.10
CA PHE A 335 22.80 14.29 2.17
C PHE A 335 24.01 15.21 2.07
N MET A 336 23.80 16.51 2.09
CA MET A 336 24.79 17.55 1.85
C MET A 336 24.92 18.54 3.02
N GLY A 337 25.91 19.41 2.93
CA GLY A 337 26.11 20.48 3.90
C GLY A 337 26.58 19.96 5.25
N HIS A 338 25.90 20.35 6.30
CA HIS A 338 26.25 20.01 7.68
C HIS A 338 25.79 18.59 8.10
N LYS A 339 25.20 17.82 7.21
CA LYS A 339 24.65 16.48 7.50
C LYS A 339 23.79 16.45 8.77
N ARG A 340 22.87 17.40 8.90
CA ARG A 340 22.00 17.54 10.07
C ARG A 340 21.05 16.33 10.18
N LEU A 341 20.84 15.92 11.41
CA LEU A 341 19.75 14.98 11.72
C LEU A 341 18.42 15.72 11.84
N HIS A 342 17.41 15.19 11.16
CA HIS A 342 16.03 15.62 11.29
C HIS A 342 15.33 14.73 12.31
N GLU A 343 15.29 15.22 13.54
CA GLU A 343 14.94 14.43 14.71
C GLU A 343 13.44 14.16 14.87
N SER A 344 12.58 14.96 14.21
CA SER A 344 11.13 14.80 14.23
C SER A 344 10.69 13.67 13.30
N ALA A 345 10.82 12.44 13.76
CA ALA A 345 10.42 11.27 12.99
C ALA A 345 8.91 11.17 12.86
N GLY A 346 8.46 10.83 11.67
CA GLY A 346 7.07 10.46 11.41
C GLY A 346 6.74 9.06 11.93
N LEU A 347 5.46 8.81 12.08
CA LEU A 347 4.97 7.52 12.55
C LEU A 347 5.47 6.35 11.66
N TRP A 348 5.48 6.54 10.35
CA TRP A 348 5.99 5.54 9.39
C TRP A 348 7.46 5.19 9.60
N THR A 349 8.30 6.16 9.96
CA THR A 349 9.71 5.92 10.26
C THR A 349 9.86 4.97 11.44
N ILE A 350 9.07 5.17 12.47
CA ILE A 350 9.12 4.36 13.69
C ILE A 350 8.65 2.92 13.41
N TYR A 351 7.47 2.76 12.82
CA TYR A 351 6.96 1.40 12.61
C TYR A 351 7.76 0.63 11.55
N HIS A 352 8.31 1.28 10.51
CA HIS A 352 9.16 0.60 9.56
C HIS A 352 10.47 0.10 10.17
N ALA A 353 11.10 0.91 11.03
CA ALA A 353 12.29 0.50 11.73
C ALA A 353 12.03 -0.70 12.66
N ILE A 354 10.90 -0.71 13.37
CA ILE A 354 10.50 -1.81 14.24
C ILE A 354 10.13 -3.05 13.43
N ASP A 355 9.24 -2.90 12.45
CA ASP A 355 8.75 -4.00 11.61
C ASP A 355 9.86 -4.64 10.78
N SER A 356 10.84 -3.86 10.34
CA SER A 356 12.03 -4.36 9.64
C SER A 356 13.06 -5.02 10.56
N GLU A 357 12.79 -5.13 11.86
CA GLU A 357 13.68 -5.73 12.87
C GLU A 357 15.05 -5.03 12.99
N THR A 358 15.12 -3.73 12.71
CA THR A 358 16.33 -2.92 12.97
C THR A 358 16.46 -2.55 14.43
N ALA A 359 15.38 -2.63 15.19
CA ALA A 359 15.31 -2.34 16.61
C ALA A 359 15.63 -3.57 17.47
N ASP A 360 16.47 -3.41 18.47
CA ASP A 360 16.43 -4.34 19.59
C ASP A 360 15.13 -4.11 20.44
N PRO A 361 14.77 -5.04 21.33
CA PRO A 361 13.53 -4.90 22.12
C PRO A 361 13.46 -3.62 22.98
N PHE A 362 14.61 -3.10 23.44
CA PHE A 362 14.65 -1.87 24.22
C PHE A 362 14.52 -0.63 23.34
N GLN A 363 15.16 -0.63 22.19
CA GLN A 363 14.97 0.42 21.18
C GLN A 363 13.51 0.47 20.71
N ALA A 364 12.89 -0.67 20.43
CA ALA A 364 11.47 -0.74 20.07
C ALA A 364 10.57 -0.14 21.16
N TYR A 365 10.81 -0.50 22.42
CA TYR A 365 10.10 0.08 23.56
C TYR A 365 10.27 1.60 23.64
N GLN A 366 11.50 2.11 23.52
CA GLN A 366 11.74 3.55 23.56
C GLN A 366 11.07 4.27 22.38
N ALA A 367 11.15 3.72 21.18
CA ALA A 367 10.54 4.30 19.98
C ALA A 367 9.01 4.32 20.07
N THR A 368 8.38 3.29 20.66
CA THR A 368 6.92 3.33 20.93
C THR A 368 6.57 4.40 21.95
N ARG A 369 7.40 4.63 22.98
CA ARG A 369 7.21 5.74 23.92
C ARG A 369 7.29 7.12 23.25
N TYR A 370 8.21 7.28 22.28
CA TYR A 370 8.26 8.50 21.47
C TYR A 370 6.93 8.71 20.71
N VAL A 371 6.36 7.68 20.12
CA VAL A 371 5.05 7.77 19.46
C VAL A 371 3.97 8.22 20.43
N ASP A 372 3.88 7.59 21.60
CA ASP A 372 2.87 7.89 22.61
C ASP A 372 2.98 9.32 23.17
N THR A 373 4.18 9.85 23.28
CA THR A 373 4.42 11.09 24.04
C THR A 373 4.74 12.30 23.17
N SER A 374 5.25 12.09 21.97
CA SER A 374 5.77 13.17 21.11
C SER A 374 4.95 13.37 19.83
N ILE A 375 4.29 12.33 19.33
CA ILE A 375 3.39 12.46 18.20
C ILE A 375 2.00 12.84 18.72
N PRO A 376 1.38 13.94 18.22
CA PRO A 376 0.10 14.40 18.73
C PRO A 376 -1.02 13.38 18.55
N HIS A 377 -1.82 13.22 19.59
CA HIS A 377 -3.09 12.50 19.56
C HIS A 377 -4.21 13.47 19.20
N ILE A 378 -4.91 13.22 18.12
CA ILE A 378 -6.00 14.06 17.65
C ILE A 378 -7.32 13.47 18.17
N PRO A 379 -8.12 14.22 18.94
CA PRO A 379 -9.41 13.75 19.40
C PRO A 379 -10.32 13.37 18.24
N VAL A 380 -10.96 12.23 18.36
CA VAL A 380 -11.99 11.77 17.42
C VAL A 380 -13.34 11.81 18.13
N PHE A 381 -14.25 12.59 17.57
CA PHE A 381 -15.61 12.71 18.07
C PHE A 381 -16.52 11.89 17.16
N ALA A 382 -17.37 11.07 17.73
CA ALA A 382 -18.41 10.36 17.02
C ALA A 382 -19.67 10.27 17.89
N ASP A 383 -20.83 10.29 17.26
CA ASP A 383 -22.10 10.13 17.95
C ASP A 383 -22.14 8.79 18.69
N GLY A 384 -22.57 8.85 19.95
CA GLY A 384 -22.65 7.68 20.82
C GLY A 384 -21.37 7.35 21.57
N LEU A 385 -20.28 8.09 21.38
CA LEU A 385 -19.08 8.02 22.22
C LEU A 385 -19.22 9.01 23.37
N ASP A 386 -18.98 8.52 24.59
CA ASP A 386 -19.08 9.31 25.84
C ASP A 386 -17.75 9.92 26.27
N ARG A 387 -16.69 9.74 25.48
CA ARG A 387 -15.37 10.33 25.66
C ARG A 387 -14.61 10.43 24.35
N ASP A 388 -13.58 11.28 24.36
CA ASP A 388 -12.66 11.39 23.25
C ASP A 388 -11.78 10.15 23.10
N TYR A 389 -11.76 9.60 21.91
CA TYR A 389 -10.77 8.63 21.50
C TYR A 389 -9.74 9.35 20.62
N GLY A 390 -8.49 9.36 21.09
CA GLY A 390 -7.40 9.93 20.31
C GLY A 390 -7.02 9.04 19.13
N THR A 391 -6.70 9.64 18.01
CA THR A 391 -5.92 9.01 16.93
C THR A 391 -4.60 9.72 16.78
N LEU A 392 -3.57 8.99 16.35
CA LEU A 392 -2.25 9.57 16.18
C LEU A 392 -2.19 10.45 14.91
N SER A 393 -1.54 11.57 15.03
CA SER A 393 -1.02 12.30 13.87
C SER A 393 0.10 11.52 13.22
N THR A 394 0.42 11.81 11.96
CA THR A 394 1.57 11.17 11.29
C THR A 394 2.90 11.73 11.76
N THR A 395 2.93 12.96 12.21
CA THR A 395 4.13 13.62 12.73
C THR A 395 3.78 14.60 13.84
N ASN A 396 4.79 15.00 14.61
CA ASN A 396 4.66 16.04 15.64
C ASN A 396 4.74 17.48 15.10
N TRP A 397 5.05 17.69 13.82
CA TRP A 397 5.16 19.02 13.20
C TRP A 397 4.09 19.27 12.12
N MET A 398 3.44 18.21 11.66
CA MET A 398 2.35 18.29 10.70
C MET A 398 1.18 17.42 11.20
N PRO A 399 0.20 18.00 11.87
CA PRO A 399 -0.93 17.27 12.44
C PRO A 399 -1.87 16.75 11.33
N TYR A 400 -1.44 15.70 10.67
CA TYR A 400 -2.18 15.00 9.65
C TYR A 400 -2.50 13.58 10.11
N VAL A 401 -3.75 13.20 10.05
CA VAL A 401 -4.22 11.87 10.44
C VAL A 401 -4.31 10.99 9.21
N TRP A 402 -3.58 9.88 9.25
CA TRP A 402 -3.69 8.85 8.23
C TRP A 402 -3.99 7.50 8.87
N SER A 403 -5.19 6.99 8.63
CA SER A 403 -5.68 5.77 9.27
C SER A 403 -4.80 4.53 9.01
N VAL A 404 -4.18 4.45 7.83
CA VAL A 404 -3.26 3.35 7.49
C VAL A 404 -2.07 3.30 8.44
N ASN A 405 -1.48 4.45 8.77
CA ASN A 405 -0.35 4.50 9.69
C ASN A 405 -0.78 4.11 11.11
N ASN A 406 -1.94 4.57 11.54
CA ASN A 406 -2.48 4.19 12.85
C ASN A 406 -2.74 2.68 12.94
N VAL A 407 -3.29 2.08 11.91
CA VAL A 407 -3.50 0.62 11.85
C VAL A 407 -2.18 -0.15 11.86
N ALA A 408 -1.19 0.31 11.10
CA ALA A 408 0.11 -0.36 11.05
C ALA A 408 0.86 -0.30 12.39
N PHE A 409 0.56 0.68 13.24
CA PHE A 409 1.17 0.84 14.55
C PHE A 409 0.39 0.15 15.67
N ALA A 410 -0.90 -0.05 15.50
CA ALA A 410 -1.75 -0.70 16.49
C ALA A 410 -1.48 -2.20 16.61
#